data_8638e557dff7091ab2cc43165be5d605
#
_entry.id   8638e557dff7091ab2cc43165be5d605
#
_cell.length_a   1.000
_cell.length_b   1.000
_cell.length_c   1.000
_cell.angle_alpha   90.00
_cell.angle_beta   90.00
_cell.angle_gamma   90.00
#
_symmetry.space_group_name_H-M   'P 1'
#
loop_
_entity.id
_entity.type
_entity.pdbx_description
1 polymer ?
#
loop_
_entity_poly.entity_id
_entity_poly.type
_entity_poly.pdbx_seq_one_letter_code
_entity_poly.pdbx_strand_id
1 'polypeptide(L)'
;MTSKTESTKKRRLSICMVTDFFYPNIGGVESHVYNNSQCLILRGHKVVVVTHQYGNRNGVRYLAGGLKVYYVPAPLIVGQASLPTFFSTFLIFRNIFIREKVQIVHGHQAFSTFCHEAILHARSMGLKTVFTDHSLLGFADASGILLNKLLKFTLSDVGHIICVSHTSKENTVLRAALDPKIVSAIPNAIVAEHFMPKPKGMVLDKDSEKWVTVIVLSRLVYRKGMDLLVVSIPRICKTFKNVRFIIGGEGPKRVDLEQMREKYALQDRVELLGKISASQVRGILIRGDIFLNTSLTEAFCIGIVEAASCGLMVVSTKVGGIPEVLPKHMLEFAKPEEDDIVNALGKTIYKVIARKSKLAEKSKTLVSSNKTLDKPKFKISDKDFADSDSESNDYMSPHSFHNQVKNMYSWHNIAYRTETVYYKVIRIPEPPLIERLRLYYGCGRVAGKLFCMVAVVDFLLCFLFELLFPASEIEVAPEFSIEKYNKVSFLFFFPI
;
A
#
# COMPACT_ATOMS: atom_id res chain seq x y z
N MET A 1 10.81 -0.30 48.77
CA MET A 1 11.68 0.18 47.65
C MET A 1 10.86 0.10 46.39
N THR A 2 10.24 1.20 46.02
CA THR A 2 9.43 1.33 44.78
C THR A 2 10.35 1.73 43.63
N SER A 3 10.61 0.80 42.73
CA SER A 3 11.36 1.08 41.47
C SER A 3 10.52 1.99 40.59
N LYS A 4 10.87 3.27 40.53
CA LYS A 4 10.42 4.18 39.50
C LYS A 4 10.99 3.69 38.17
N THR A 5 10.17 3.06 37.34
CA THR A 5 10.44 2.87 35.92
C THR A 5 10.47 4.25 35.26
N GLU A 6 11.65 4.82 35.09
CA GLU A 6 11.85 5.98 34.22
C GLU A 6 11.42 5.57 32.81
N SER A 7 10.29 6.07 32.39
CA SER A 7 9.86 6.11 31.01
C SER A 7 10.90 6.93 30.24
N THR A 8 11.89 6.28 29.65
CA THR A 8 12.83 6.92 28.73
C THR A 8 12.04 7.53 27.60
N LYS A 9 11.82 8.84 27.65
CA LYS A 9 11.14 9.62 26.61
C LYS A 9 11.84 9.37 25.27
N LYS A 10 11.19 8.61 24.39
CA LYS A 10 11.79 8.27 23.09
C LYS A 10 12.18 9.55 22.35
N ARG A 11 13.39 9.60 21.81
CA ARG A 11 13.92 10.76 21.08
C ARG A 11 13.06 11.05 19.86
N ARG A 12 12.53 12.27 19.76
CA ARG A 12 11.84 12.76 18.55
C ARG A 12 12.82 12.80 17.38
N LEU A 13 12.41 12.28 16.23
CA LEU A 13 13.18 12.30 14.97
C LEU A 13 12.50 13.24 13.97
N SER A 14 13.32 13.84 13.08
CA SER A 14 12.86 14.57 11.91
C SER A 14 13.09 13.70 10.65
N ILE A 15 12.02 13.33 9.98
CA ILE A 15 11.99 12.35 8.90
C ILE A 15 11.46 13.02 7.63
N CYS A 16 12.15 12.83 6.52
CA CYS A 16 11.71 13.25 5.20
C CYS A 16 11.35 12.01 4.37
N MET A 17 10.07 11.82 4.06
CA MET A 17 9.59 10.82 3.12
C MET A 17 9.71 11.35 1.70
N VAL A 18 10.33 10.61 0.79
CA VAL A 18 10.54 11.06 -0.59
C VAL A 18 10.02 10.01 -1.58
N THR A 19 9.17 10.46 -2.49
CA THR A 19 8.59 9.60 -3.54
C THR A 19 8.03 10.45 -4.68
N ASP A 20 8.04 9.93 -5.91
CA ASP A 20 7.26 10.50 -7.01
C ASP A 20 5.75 10.20 -6.86
N PHE A 21 5.39 9.15 -6.10
CA PHE A 21 4.03 8.63 -6.00
C PHE A 21 3.38 9.11 -4.69
N PHE A 22 2.59 10.19 -4.78
CA PHE A 22 1.87 10.74 -3.65
C PHE A 22 0.54 11.36 -4.07
N TYR A 23 -0.25 11.85 -3.10
CA TYR A 23 -1.50 12.56 -3.37
C TYR A 23 -1.28 13.81 -4.24
N PRO A 24 -2.18 14.11 -5.20
CA PRO A 24 -3.57 13.64 -5.33
C PRO A 24 -3.74 12.29 -6.04
N ASN A 25 -2.69 11.64 -6.53
CA ASN A 25 -2.80 10.32 -7.10
C ASN A 25 -3.22 9.29 -6.04
N ILE A 26 -3.88 8.22 -6.50
CA ILE A 26 -4.40 7.17 -5.65
C ILE A 26 -3.70 5.86 -6.01
N GLY A 27 -3.09 5.23 -5.02
CA GLY A 27 -2.39 3.96 -5.18
C GLY A 27 -1.89 3.42 -3.85
N GLY A 28 -1.29 2.23 -3.90
CA GLY A 28 -0.77 1.56 -2.71
C GLY A 28 0.41 2.28 -2.06
N VAL A 29 1.29 2.88 -2.86
CA VAL A 29 2.46 3.65 -2.38
C VAL A 29 2.00 4.94 -1.71
N GLU A 30 1.11 5.68 -2.38
CA GLU A 30 0.54 6.93 -1.91
C GLU A 30 -0.14 6.74 -0.54
N SER A 31 -0.99 5.71 -0.44
CA SER A 31 -1.66 5.36 0.82
C SER A 31 -0.67 4.92 1.90
N HIS A 32 0.39 4.16 1.54
CA HIS A 32 1.41 3.74 2.48
C HIS A 32 2.17 4.93 3.06
N VAL A 33 2.68 5.81 2.21
CA VAL A 33 3.46 6.98 2.64
C VAL A 33 2.61 7.90 3.52
N TYR A 34 1.35 8.14 3.13
CA TYR A 34 0.43 8.97 3.91
C TYR A 34 0.12 8.38 5.29
N ASN A 35 -0.38 7.14 5.35
CA ASN A 35 -0.82 6.53 6.61
C ASN A 35 0.36 6.28 7.57
N ASN A 36 1.50 5.82 7.04
CA ASN A 36 2.71 5.65 7.85
C ASN A 36 3.19 6.99 8.42
N SER A 37 3.18 8.07 7.61
CA SER A 37 3.52 9.43 8.05
C SER A 37 2.59 9.91 9.15
N GLN A 38 1.27 9.72 9.02
CA GLN A 38 0.29 10.09 10.05
C GLN A 38 0.56 9.36 11.37
N CYS A 39 0.79 8.05 11.31
CA CYS A 39 1.08 7.27 12.51
C CYS A 39 2.42 7.66 13.16
N LEU A 40 3.45 8.01 12.38
CA LEU A 40 4.72 8.50 12.90
C LEU A 40 4.58 9.88 13.56
N ILE A 41 3.74 10.78 13.02
CA ILE A 41 3.38 12.06 13.66
C ILE A 41 2.68 11.82 14.99
N LEU A 42 1.69 10.91 15.04
CA LEU A 42 1.01 10.53 16.28
C LEU A 42 1.96 9.94 17.32
N ARG A 43 3.07 9.33 16.90
CA ARG A 43 4.14 8.83 17.77
C ARG A 43 5.13 9.92 18.21
N GLY A 44 4.90 11.18 17.81
CA GLY A 44 5.67 12.35 18.23
C GLY A 44 6.84 12.74 17.33
N HIS A 45 7.01 12.08 16.16
CA HIS A 45 8.04 12.46 15.18
C HIS A 45 7.61 13.66 14.35
N LYS A 46 8.58 14.42 13.84
CA LYS A 46 8.37 15.38 12.77
C LYS A 46 8.49 14.64 11.43
N VAL A 47 7.45 14.70 10.61
CA VAL A 47 7.47 14.07 9.27
C VAL A 47 7.10 15.11 8.23
N VAL A 48 7.89 15.15 7.16
CA VAL A 48 7.60 15.92 5.95
C VAL A 48 7.64 14.99 4.74
N VAL A 49 6.88 15.30 3.70
CA VAL A 49 6.90 14.57 2.43
C VAL A 49 7.44 15.47 1.35
N VAL A 50 8.28 14.95 0.47
CA VAL A 50 8.72 15.61 -0.76
C VAL A 50 8.30 14.76 -1.95
N THR A 51 7.59 15.39 -2.88
CA THR A 51 7.09 14.77 -4.11
C THR A 51 7.12 15.78 -5.26
N HIS A 52 6.96 15.32 -6.50
CA HIS A 52 6.83 16.24 -7.62
C HIS A 52 5.48 16.98 -7.61
N GLN A 53 5.38 18.06 -8.36
CA GLN A 53 4.13 18.80 -8.53
C GLN A 53 3.11 18.00 -9.35
N TYR A 54 1.82 18.19 -9.05
CA TYR A 54 0.70 17.59 -9.77
C TYR A 54 -0.23 18.69 -10.30
N GLY A 55 -0.15 18.97 -11.60
CA GLY A 55 -0.92 20.08 -12.19
C GLY A 55 -0.67 21.40 -11.45
N ASN A 56 -1.73 22.03 -10.96
CA ASN A 56 -1.65 23.28 -10.20
C ASN A 56 -1.23 23.09 -8.72
N ARG A 57 -1.01 21.87 -8.27
CA ARG A 57 -0.57 21.58 -6.91
C ARG A 57 0.94 21.66 -6.82
N ASN A 58 1.44 22.83 -6.45
CA ASN A 58 2.86 23.15 -6.28
C ASN A 58 3.14 23.80 -4.92
N GLY A 59 4.42 23.94 -4.57
CA GLY A 59 4.88 24.58 -3.34
C GLY A 59 4.54 23.76 -2.09
N VAL A 60 4.42 24.42 -0.96
CA VAL A 60 4.18 23.78 0.35
C VAL A 60 2.67 23.68 0.62
N ARG A 61 2.24 22.51 1.05
CA ARG A 61 0.86 22.24 1.49
C ARG A 61 0.87 21.49 2.81
N TYR A 62 -0.18 21.68 3.60
CA TYR A 62 -0.43 20.90 4.81
C TYR A 62 -1.64 20.02 4.59
N LEU A 63 -1.49 18.73 4.88
CA LEU A 63 -2.57 17.74 4.89
C LEU A 63 -3.06 17.53 6.32
N ALA A 64 -4.12 16.73 6.48
CA ALA A 64 -4.68 16.39 7.78
C ALA A 64 -3.58 15.96 8.77
N GLY A 65 -3.79 16.24 10.06
CA GLY A 65 -2.81 15.92 11.10
C GLY A 65 -1.50 16.74 11.04
N GLY A 66 -1.46 17.80 10.20
CA GLY A 66 -0.29 18.65 10.09
C GLY A 66 0.86 18.10 9.24
N LEU A 67 0.61 17.06 8.44
CA LEU A 67 1.61 16.53 7.53
C LEU A 67 1.97 17.56 6.46
N LYS A 68 3.20 18.04 6.49
CA LYS A 68 3.74 19.02 5.54
C LYS A 68 4.24 18.32 4.28
N VAL A 69 3.82 18.82 3.12
CA VAL A 69 4.18 18.27 1.82
C VAL A 69 4.79 19.34 0.95
N TYR A 70 5.95 19.06 0.39
CA TYR A 70 6.65 19.86 -0.61
C TYR A 70 6.34 19.27 -2.00
N TYR A 71 5.59 20.01 -2.80
CA TYR A 71 5.32 19.70 -4.21
C TYR A 71 6.34 20.45 -5.07
N VAL A 72 7.33 19.74 -5.56
CA VAL A 72 8.50 20.32 -6.25
C VAL A 72 8.33 20.22 -7.76
N PRO A 73 8.58 21.30 -8.53
CA PRO A 73 8.56 21.20 -9.98
C PRO A 73 9.64 20.24 -10.48
N ALA A 74 9.23 19.27 -11.29
CA ALA A 74 10.11 18.33 -11.94
C ALA A 74 9.51 17.87 -13.28
N PRO A 75 10.31 17.67 -14.33
CA PRO A 75 9.83 17.08 -15.57
C PRO A 75 9.48 15.61 -15.35
N LEU A 76 8.33 15.20 -15.88
CA LEU A 76 7.83 13.82 -15.77
C LEU A 76 8.10 13.04 -17.06
N ILE A 77 8.33 11.72 -16.94
CA ILE A 77 8.53 10.83 -18.09
C ILE A 77 7.28 9.98 -18.31
N VAL A 78 7.11 8.92 -17.54
CA VAL A 78 6.03 7.93 -17.68
C VAL A 78 5.47 7.57 -16.33
N GLY A 79 4.14 7.47 -16.23
CA GLY A 79 3.47 6.94 -15.04
C GLY A 79 3.70 7.77 -13.77
N GLN A 80 3.94 9.07 -13.90
CA GLN A 80 4.25 10.01 -12.81
C GLN A 80 5.69 9.91 -12.25
N ALA A 81 6.58 9.14 -12.85
CA ALA A 81 8.00 9.15 -12.48
C ALA A 81 8.69 10.40 -13.05
N SER A 82 9.48 11.08 -12.25
CA SER A 82 10.28 12.23 -12.68
C SER A 82 11.49 11.80 -13.55
N LEU A 83 11.96 12.73 -14.39
CA LEU A 83 13.16 12.52 -15.22
C LEU A 83 14.40 12.39 -14.31
N PRO A 84 15.23 11.35 -14.46
CA PRO A 84 16.48 11.25 -13.70
C PRO A 84 17.47 12.33 -14.18
N THR A 85 17.83 13.23 -13.28
CA THR A 85 18.73 14.35 -13.57
C THR A 85 20.04 14.28 -12.80
N PHE A 86 20.09 13.47 -11.76
CA PHE A 86 21.14 13.29 -10.76
C PHE A 86 21.47 14.53 -9.92
N PHE A 87 21.44 15.75 -10.48
CA PHE A 87 21.90 16.96 -9.77
C PHE A 87 20.93 18.14 -9.79
N SER A 88 19.94 18.18 -10.70
CA SER A 88 19.07 19.35 -10.83
C SER A 88 18.21 19.59 -9.59
N THR A 89 17.94 18.57 -8.82
CA THR A 89 17.15 18.63 -7.58
C THR A 89 17.99 18.88 -6.33
N PHE A 90 19.34 18.88 -6.46
CA PHE A 90 20.27 18.98 -5.32
C PHE A 90 19.97 20.18 -4.42
N LEU A 91 19.89 21.39 -4.96
CA LEU A 91 19.64 22.61 -4.18
C LEU A 91 18.27 22.57 -3.46
N ILE A 92 17.27 22.01 -4.11
CA ILE A 92 15.93 21.91 -3.55
C ILE A 92 15.94 20.97 -2.36
N PHE A 93 16.51 19.76 -2.52
CA PHE A 93 16.63 18.80 -1.44
C PHE A 93 17.49 19.30 -0.31
N ARG A 94 18.67 19.88 -0.63
CA ARG A 94 19.56 20.47 0.37
C ARG A 94 18.81 21.49 1.23
N ASN A 95 18.14 22.45 0.61
CA ASN A 95 17.41 23.50 1.33
C ASN A 95 16.28 22.90 2.19
N ILE A 96 15.51 21.95 1.68
CA ILE A 96 14.45 21.29 2.45
C ILE A 96 15.03 20.53 3.63
N PHE A 97 16.10 19.76 3.45
CA PHE A 97 16.72 18.97 4.51
C PHE A 97 17.25 19.86 5.64
N ILE A 98 17.88 20.97 5.31
CA ILE A 98 18.38 21.93 6.29
C ILE A 98 17.24 22.65 7.00
N ARG A 99 16.28 23.22 6.25
CA ARG A 99 15.12 23.94 6.81
C ARG A 99 14.29 23.08 7.76
N GLU A 100 14.11 21.82 7.44
CA GLU A 100 13.31 20.90 8.24
C GLU A 100 14.14 20.16 9.31
N LYS A 101 15.46 20.42 9.40
CA LYS A 101 16.40 19.71 10.29
C LYS A 101 16.28 18.19 10.15
N VAL A 102 16.26 17.72 8.91
CA VAL A 102 16.05 16.30 8.59
C VAL A 102 17.20 15.48 9.15
N GLN A 103 16.89 14.37 9.79
CA GLN A 103 17.86 13.40 10.31
C GLN A 103 17.84 12.10 9.50
N ILE A 104 16.66 11.74 8.97
CA ILE A 104 16.46 10.53 8.18
C ILE A 104 15.70 10.89 6.90
N VAL A 105 16.28 10.51 5.76
CA VAL A 105 15.61 10.53 4.46
C VAL A 105 15.12 9.13 4.16
N HIS A 106 13.81 8.96 4.01
CA HIS A 106 13.17 7.68 3.72
C HIS A 106 12.57 7.71 2.32
N GLY A 107 13.25 7.06 1.39
CA GLY A 107 12.82 6.95 0.01
C GLY A 107 11.86 5.78 -0.22
N HIS A 108 10.90 5.97 -1.11
CA HIS A 108 9.88 4.95 -1.41
C HIS A 108 9.81 4.66 -2.90
N GLN A 109 9.72 3.38 -3.26
CA GLN A 109 9.47 2.84 -4.59
C GLN A 109 10.68 2.87 -5.54
N ALA A 110 11.01 1.70 -6.09
CA ALA A 110 12.15 1.50 -7.00
C ALA A 110 12.08 2.34 -8.29
N PHE A 111 10.88 2.71 -8.74
CA PHE A 111 10.67 3.55 -9.92
C PHE A 111 10.65 5.06 -9.62
N SER A 112 10.83 5.45 -8.37
CA SER A 112 10.84 6.87 -8.00
C SER A 112 12.23 7.47 -8.19
N THR A 113 12.40 8.29 -9.20
CA THR A 113 13.66 9.01 -9.45
C THR A 113 13.96 10.00 -8.33
N PHE A 114 12.95 10.72 -7.84
CA PHE A 114 13.07 11.60 -6.67
C PHE A 114 13.63 10.88 -5.45
N CYS A 115 13.17 9.65 -5.20
CA CYS A 115 13.68 8.83 -4.12
C CYS A 115 15.19 8.57 -4.27
N HIS A 116 15.65 8.19 -5.47
CA HIS A 116 17.05 7.87 -5.72
C HIS A 116 17.95 9.11 -5.61
N GLU A 117 17.52 10.25 -6.17
CA GLU A 117 18.25 11.51 -6.05
C GLU A 117 18.30 12.00 -4.59
N ALA A 118 17.18 11.94 -3.88
CA ALA A 118 17.16 12.34 -2.47
C ALA A 118 18.07 11.49 -1.59
N ILE A 119 18.16 10.19 -1.82
CA ILE A 119 19.07 9.29 -1.11
C ILE A 119 20.52 9.66 -1.42
N LEU A 120 20.88 9.90 -2.70
CA LEU A 120 22.22 10.32 -3.10
C LEU A 120 22.64 11.61 -2.39
N HIS A 121 21.79 12.65 -2.45
CA HIS A 121 22.07 13.96 -1.84
C HIS A 121 22.12 13.87 -0.30
N ALA A 122 21.20 13.12 0.31
CA ALA A 122 21.20 12.88 1.75
C ALA A 122 22.50 12.23 2.23
N ARG A 123 23.02 11.25 1.49
CA ARG A 123 24.28 10.58 1.80
C ARG A 123 25.48 11.53 1.69
N SER A 124 25.49 12.43 0.70
CA SER A 124 26.55 13.45 0.56
C SER A 124 26.50 14.50 1.67
N MET A 125 25.32 14.78 2.23
CA MET A 125 25.11 15.66 3.37
C MET A 125 25.32 14.96 4.73
N GLY A 126 25.67 13.68 4.78
CA GLY A 126 25.85 12.92 6.03
C GLY A 126 24.54 12.57 6.75
N LEU A 127 23.40 12.61 6.06
CA LEU A 127 22.11 12.22 6.63
C LEU A 127 21.89 10.71 6.56
N LYS A 128 21.10 10.19 7.49
CA LYS A 128 20.71 8.79 7.51
C LYS A 128 19.69 8.50 6.42
N THR A 129 19.77 7.31 5.81
CA THR A 129 18.86 6.92 4.72
C THR A 129 18.22 5.58 4.99
N VAL A 130 16.93 5.49 4.63
CA VAL A 130 16.12 4.27 4.62
C VAL A 130 15.41 4.20 3.28
N PHE A 131 15.15 3.00 2.79
CA PHE A 131 14.41 2.79 1.55
C PHE A 131 13.31 1.76 1.74
N THR A 132 12.10 2.02 1.21
CA THR A 132 11.03 1.02 1.14
C THR A 132 10.73 0.63 -0.30
N ASP A 133 10.92 -0.65 -0.62
CA ASP A 133 10.54 -1.21 -1.91
C ASP A 133 9.09 -1.73 -1.88
N HIS A 134 8.27 -1.18 -2.77
CA HIS A 134 6.87 -1.56 -2.99
C HIS A 134 6.67 -2.40 -4.25
N SER A 135 7.75 -2.71 -4.95
CA SER A 135 7.72 -3.38 -6.25
C SER A 135 8.18 -4.83 -6.17
N LEU A 136 7.73 -5.61 -7.14
CA LEU A 136 8.27 -6.92 -7.48
C LEU A 136 8.58 -6.88 -8.95
N LEU A 137 9.87 -6.91 -9.30
CA LEU A 137 10.35 -6.72 -10.67
C LEU A 137 11.01 -7.99 -11.20
N GLY A 138 10.85 -8.21 -12.52
CA GLY A 138 11.56 -9.26 -13.23
C GLY A 138 13.06 -8.98 -13.38
N PHE A 139 13.80 -9.99 -13.84
CA PHE A 139 15.25 -9.91 -14.05
C PHE A 139 15.63 -9.80 -15.53
N ALA A 140 14.72 -10.07 -16.45
CA ALA A 140 15.04 -10.41 -17.84
C ALA A 140 14.80 -9.30 -18.86
N ASP A 141 14.04 -8.27 -18.54
CA ASP A 141 13.75 -7.15 -19.44
C ASP A 141 14.80 -6.04 -19.35
N ALA A 142 15.06 -5.33 -20.45
CA ALA A 142 16.09 -4.30 -20.53
C ALA A 142 15.88 -3.16 -19.51
N SER A 143 14.62 -2.78 -19.26
CA SER A 143 14.25 -1.79 -18.25
C SER A 143 14.59 -2.30 -16.85
N GLY A 144 14.35 -3.58 -16.56
CA GLY A 144 14.71 -4.25 -15.32
C GLY A 144 16.22 -4.27 -15.10
N ILE A 145 17.03 -4.52 -16.12
CA ILE A 145 18.51 -4.53 -16.02
C ILE A 145 19.03 -3.15 -15.63
N LEU A 146 18.57 -2.07 -16.29
CA LEU A 146 18.98 -0.70 -15.97
C LEU A 146 18.57 -0.30 -14.57
N LEU A 147 17.32 -0.57 -14.21
CA LEU A 147 16.79 -0.29 -12.87
C LEU A 147 17.53 -1.09 -11.79
N ASN A 148 17.89 -2.35 -12.05
CA ASN A 148 18.68 -3.15 -11.12
C ASN A 148 20.07 -2.55 -10.87
N LYS A 149 20.71 -1.94 -11.90
CA LYS A 149 21.97 -1.23 -11.73
C LYS A 149 21.81 0.03 -10.88
N LEU A 150 20.76 0.81 -11.13
CA LEU A 150 20.44 1.99 -10.33
C LEU A 150 20.14 1.61 -8.87
N LEU A 151 19.30 0.58 -8.66
CA LEU A 151 19.00 0.07 -7.31
C LEU A 151 20.27 -0.40 -6.59
N LYS A 152 21.14 -1.16 -7.27
CA LYS A 152 22.40 -1.60 -6.69
C LYS A 152 23.25 -0.43 -6.25
N PHE A 153 23.33 0.65 -7.03
CA PHE A 153 24.05 1.87 -6.67
C PHE A 153 23.39 2.55 -5.46
N THR A 154 22.11 2.92 -5.59
CA THR A 154 21.41 3.70 -4.58
C THR A 154 21.33 2.99 -3.23
N LEU A 155 21.16 1.65 -3.23
CA LEU A 155 20.92 0.87 -2.02
C LEU A 155 22.21 0.31 -1.40
N SER A 156 23.37 0.41 -2.06
CA SER A 156 24.63 -0.16 -1.58
C SER A 156 25.14 0.45 -0.27
N ASP A 157 24.79 1.70 0.02
CA ASP A 157 25.19 2.42 1.25
C ASP A 157 23.98 2.95 2.06
N VAL A 158 22.77 2.48 1.77
CA VAL A 158 21.58 2.81 2.56
C VAL A 158 21.63 2.12 3.92
N GLY A 159 21.29 2.84 4.97
CA GLY A 159 21.35 2.32 6.34
C GLY A 159 20.44 1.13 6.60
N HIS A 160 19.24 1.08 5.99
CA HIS A 160 18.31 -0.06 6.07
C HIS A 160 17.28 -0.04 4.94
N ILE A 161 16.83 -1.23 4.54
CA ILE A 161 15.83 -1.41 3.50
C ILE A 161 14.61 -2.13 4.07
N ILE A 162 13.43 -1.68 3.68
CA ILE A 162 12.15 -2.28 4.03
C ILE A 162 11.51 -2.82 2.76
N CYS A 163 10.99 -4.05 2.79
CA CYS A 163 10.21 -4.66 1.71
C CYS A 163 8.84 -5.06 2.24
N VAL A 164 7.83 -5.03 1.38
CA VAL A 164 6.43 -5.24 1.81
C VAL A 164 6.03 -6.70 1.98
N SER A 165 6.91 -7.65 1.64
CA SER A 165 6.75 -9.09 1.84
C SER A 165 8.11 -9.77 1.91
N HIS A 166 8.18 -11.03 2.34
CA HIS A 166 9.42 -11.82 2.31
C HIS A 166 9.86 -12.09 0.87
N THR A 167 8.93 -12.39 -0.03
CA THR A 167 9.21 -12.55 -1.46
C THR A 167 9.79 -11.27 -2.07
N SER A 168 9.24 -10.09 -1.72
CA SER A 168 9.81 -8.81 -2.15
C SER A 168 11.20 -8.58 -1.56
N LYS A 169 11.44 -8.97 -0.30
CA LYS A 169 12.77 -8.91 0.32
C LYS A 169 13.78 -9.74 -0.46
N GLU A 170 13.48 -11.00 -0.77
CA GLU A 170 14.37 -11.87 -1.55
C GLU A 170 14.65 -11.26 -2.93
N ASN A 171 13.61 -10.76 -3.61
CA ASN A 171 13.75 -10.11 -4.92
C ASN A 171 14.69 -8.90 -4.84
N THR A 172 14.52 -8.01 -3.85
CA THR A 172 15.33 -6.80 -3.68
C THR A 172 16.79 -7.15 -3.31
N VAL A 173 16.99 -8.12 -2.41
CA VAL A 173 18.32 -8.62 -2.04
C VAL A 173 19.09 -9.13 -3.28
N LEU A 174 18.44 -9.95 -4.10
CA LEU A 174 19.08 -10.51 -5.31
C LEU A 174 19.35 -9.45 -6.37
N ARG A 175 18.41 -8.52 -6.60
CA ARG A 175 18.53 -7.48 -7.63
C ARG A 175 19.61 -6.47 -7.33
N ALA A 176 19.71 -6.04 -6.09
CA ALA A 176 20.68 -5.04 -5.66
C ALA A 176 21.96 -5.63 -5.02
N ALA A 177 22.05 -6.97 -4.94
CA ALA A 177 23.17 -7.70 -4.31
C ALA A 177 23.46 -7.21 -2.89
N LEU A 178 22.43 -7.22 -2.02
CA LEU A 178 22.46 -6.67 -0.66
C LEU A 178 22.73 -7.75 0.39
N ASP A 179 23.25 -7.32 1.56
CA ASP A 179 23.22 -8.18 2.75
C ASP A 179 21.77 -8.32 3.27
N PRO A 180 21.23 -9.53 3.36
CA PRO A 180 19.86 -9.75 3.89
C PRO A 180 19.63 -9.19 5.29
N LYS A 181 20.69 -8.96 6.09
CA LYS A 181 20.61 -8.42 7.46
C LYS A 181 20.17 -6.96 7.51
N ILE A 182 20.44 -6.18 6.45
CA ILE A 182 19.99 -4.79 6.36
C ILE A 182 18.60 -4.66 5.71
N VAL A 183 17.92 -5.77 5.38
CA VAL A 183 16.63 -5.77 4.73
C VAL A 183 15.58 -6.42 5.64
N SER A 184 14.52 -5.70 5.96
CA SER A 184 13.39 -6.18 6.76
C SER A 184 12.12 -6.31 5.91
N ALA A 185 11.29 -7.30 6.20
CA ALA A 185 9.94 -7.40 5.65
C ALA A 185 8.96 -6.72 6.62
N ILE A 186 8.37 -5.60 6.21
CA ILE A 186 7.31 -4.87 6.93
C ILE A 186 6.14 -4.70 5.96
N PRO A 187 5.01 -5.41 6.15
CA PRO A 187 3.92 -5.42 5.18
C PRO A 187 3.20 -4.07 5.11
N ASN A 188 2.34 -3.91 4.10
CA ASN A 188 1.36 -2.83 4.07
C ASN A 188 0.26 -3.09 5.10
N ALA A 189 -0.52 -2.06 5.42
CA ALA A 189 -1.70 -2.17 6.25
C ALA A 189 -2.89 -1.45 5.60
N ILE A 190 -4.07 -1.59 6.20
CA ILE A 190 -5.27 -0.86 5.84
C ILE A 190 -5.80 -0.08 7.05
N VAL A 191 -6.65 0.90 6.80
CA VAL A 191 -7.48 1.50 7.84
C VAL A 191 -8.74 0.64 7.93
N ALA A 192 -8.71 -0.36 8.83
CA ALA A 192 -9.74 -1.40 8.91
C ALA A 192 -11.15 -0.83 9.10
N GLU A 193 -11.29 0.29 9.80
CA GLU A 193 -12.52 1.02 10.02
C GLU A 193 -13.18 1.49 8.71
N HIS A 194 -12.39 1.74 7.67
CA HIS A 194 -12.88 2.11 6.34
C HIS A 194 -13.36 0.91 5.52
N PHE A 195 -12.99 -0.32 5.92
CA PHE A 195 -13.28 -1.56 5.21
C PHE A 195 -14.09 -2.54 6.07
N MET A 196 -15.09 -2.02 6.79
CA MET A 196 -16.00 -2.86 7.56
C MET A 196 -16.94 -3.66 6.65
N PRO A 197 -17.30 -4.88 7.05
CA PRO A 197 -18.30 -5.68 6.36
C PRO A 197 -19.64 -4.95 6.23
N LYS A 198 -20.51 -5.52 5.41
CA LYS A 198 -21.90 -5.05 5.26
C LYS A 198 -22.62 -5.14 6.61
N PRO A 199 -23.30 -4.06 7.08
CA PRO A 199 -24.11 -4.10 8.29
C PRO A 199 -25.19 -5.17 8.23
N LYS A 200 -25.47 -5.83 9.36
CA LYS A 200 -26.56 -6.80 9.44
C LYS A 200 -27.89 -6.13 9.08
N GLY A 201 -28.69 -6.80 8.24
CA GLY A 201 -30.00 -6.29 7.80
C GLY A 201 -29.97 -5.28 6.64
N MET A 202 -28.80 -4.82 6.20
CA MET A 202 -28.71 -3.94 5.04
C MET A 202 -28.95 -4.72 3.74
N VAL A 203 -30.03 -4.44 3.05
CA VAL A 203 -30.31 -4.97 1.71
C VAL A 203 -29.79 -3.97 0.68
N LEU A 204 -28.75 -4.33 -0.06
CA LEU A 204 -28.15 -3.47 -1.11
C LEU A 204 -28.86 -3.65 -2.46
N ASP A 205 -29.44 -4.83 -2.69
CA ASP A 205 -30.13 -5.20 -3.92
C ASP A 205 -31.15 -6.30 -3.56
N LYS A 206 -32.40 -6.16 -4.02
CA LYS A 206 -33.47 -7.12 -3.76
C LYS A 206 -33.16 -8.54 -4.26
N ASP A 207 -32.30 -8.64 -5.28
CA ASP A 207 -31.90 -9.93 -5.86
C ASP A 207 -30.51 -10.40 -5.37
N SER A 208 -29.89 -9.70 -4.41
CA SER A 208 -28.55 -10.06 -3.89
C SER A 208 -28.47 -11.47 -3.30
N GLU A 209 -29.58 -12.01 -2.81
CA GLU A 209 -29.65 -13.38 -2.28
C GLU A 209 -29.61 -14.45 -3.38
N LYS A 210 -30.10 -14.13 -4.59
CA LYS A 210 -30.12 -15.04 -5.73
C LYS A 210 -28.80 -15.13 -6.45
N TRP A 211 -27.98 -14.06 -6.41
CA TRP A 211 -26.74 -13.95 -7.14
C TRP A 211 -25.52 -14.20 -6.25
N VAL A 212 -24.53 -14.92 -6.76
CA VAL A 212 -23.15 -14.86 -6.25
C VAL A 212 -22.42 -13.78 -7.02
N THR A 213 -21.98 -12.74 -6.33
CA THR A 213 -21.34 -11.58 -6.94
C THR A 213 -19.82 -11.67 -6.76
N VAL A 214 -19.09 -11.71 -7.87
CA VAL A 214 -17.63 -11.70 -7.93
C VAL A 214 -17.14 -10.28 -8.22
N ILE A 215 -16.28 -9.74 -7.36
CA ILE A 215 -15.71 -8.41 -7.48
C ILE A 215 -14.27 -8.50 -8.01
N VAL A 216 -13.95 -7.67 -8.98
CA VAL A 216 -12.58 -7.44 -9.46
C VAL A 216 -12.30 -5.94 -9.40
N LEU A 217 -11.33 -5.53 -8.60
CA LEU A 217 -10.90 -4.12 -8.50
C LEU A 217 -9.40 -4.03 -8.73
N SER A 218 -8.99 -3.52 -9.90
CA SER A 218 -7.58 -3.31 -10.23
C SER A 218 -7.42 -2.39 -11.44
N ARG A 219 -6.18 -1.94 -11.69
CA ARG A 219 -5.86 -1.32 -12.99
C ARG A 219 -6.02 -2.37 -14.09
N LEU A 220 -6.68 -2.02 -15.19
CA LEU A 220 -6.94 -2.94 -16.30
C LEU A 220 -5.73 -3.01 -17.25
N VAL A 221 -4.65 -3.65 -16.78
CA VAL A 221 -3.36 -3.81 -17.47
C VAL A 221 -2.95 -5.29 -17.53
N TYR A 222 -2.06 -5.65 -18.46
CA TYR A 222 -1.61 -7.02 -18.67
C TYR A 222 -1.15 -7.72 -17.39
N ARG A 223 -0.25 -7.10 -16.62
CA ARG A 223 0.30 -7.73 -15.41
C ARG A 223 -0.72 -7.96 -14.29
N LYS A 224 -1.92 -7.39 -14.37
CA LYS A 224 -3.05 -7.70 -13.50
C LYS A 224 -3.87 -8.88 -13.97
N GLY A 225 -3.40 -9.59 -15.01
CA GLY A 225 -4.00 -10.82 -15.52
C GLY A 225 -5.36 -10.63 -16.18
N MET A 226 -5.57 -9.48 -16.85
CA MET A 226 -6.86 -9.22 -17.54
C MET A 226 -7.12 -10.23 -18.63
N ASP A 227 -6.09 -10.77 -19.29
CA ASP A 227 -6.26 -11.80 -20.31
C ASP A 227 -6.81 -13.10 -19.71
N LEU A 228 -6.37 -13.47 -18.50
CA LEU A 228 -6.92 -14.60 -17.75
C LEU A 228 -8.38 -14.36 -17.34
N LEU A 229 -8.71 -13.11 -16.99
CA LEU A 229 -10.07 -12.73 -16.62
C LEU A 229 -11.02 -12.83 -17.82
N VAL A 230 -10.61 -12.33 -19.00
CA VAL A 230 -11.38 -12.36 -20.25
C VAL A 230 -11.77 -13.79 -20.63
N VAL A 231 -10.89 -14.76 -20.46
CA VAL A 231 -11.18 -16.17 -20.81
C VAL A 231 -11.93 -16.92 -19.71
N SER A 232 -11.76 -16.56 -18.45
CA SER A 232 -12.38 -17.25 -17.31
C SER A 232 -13.85 -16.86 -17.10
N ILE A 233 -14.23 -15.60 -17.29
CA ILE A 233 -15.60 -15.10 -17.06
C ILE A 233 -16.64 -15.86 -17.89
N PRO A 234 -16.51 -16.04 -19.21
CA PRO A 234 -17.51 -16.76 -20.01
C PRO A 234 -17.70 -18.20 -19.56
N ARG A 235 -16.63 -18.88 -19.17
CA ARG A 235 -16.68 -20.26 -18.68
C ARG A 235 -17.45 -20.38 -17.37
N ILE A 236 -17.18 -19.49 -16.43
CA ILE A 236 -17.92 -19.42 -15.15
C ILE A 236 -19.39 -19.10 -15.40
N CYS A 237 -19.68 -18.11 -16.24
CA CYS A 237 -21.05 -17.74 -16.57
C CYS A 237 -21.83 -18.86 -17.30
N LYS A 238 -21.15 -19.68 -18.09
CA LYS A 238 -21.74 -20.86 -18.74
C LYS A 238 -22.10 -21.93 -17.71
N THR A 239 -21.22 -22.18 -16.74
CA THR A 239 -21.40 -23.22 -15.70
C THR A 239 -22.39 -22.80 -14.61
N PHE A 240 -22.33 -21.55 -14.14
CA PHE A 240 -23.12 -21.03 -13.05
C PHE A 240 -24.09 -19.96 -13.55
N LYS A 241 -25.40 -20.24 -13.56
CA LYS A 241 -26.42 -19.31 -14.06
C LYS A 241 -26.68 -18.13 -13.11
N ASN A 242 -26.37 -18.28 -11.83
CA ASN A 242 -26.59 -17.31 -10.76
C ASN A 242 -25.32 -16.58 -10.31
N VAL A 243 -24.31 -16.47 -11.18
CA VAL A 243 -23.08 -15.71 -10.91
C VAL A 243 -23.03 -14.45 -11.75
N ARG A 244 -22.64 -13.33 -11.17
CA ARG A 244 -22.39 -12.06 -11.85
C ARG A 244 -21.04 -11.47 -11.44
N PHE A 245 -20.47 -10.61 -12.28
CA PHE A 245 -19.20 -9.95 -12.07
C PHE A 245 -19.37 -8.43 -12.02
N ILE A 246 -18.68 -7.78 -11.08
CA ILE A 246 -18.55 -6.34 -11.02
C ILE A 246 -17.05 -6.02 -11.13
N ILE A 247 -16.67 -5.33 -12.22
CA ILE A 247 -15.28 -5.04 -12.54
C ILE A 247 -15.07 -3.53 -12.49
N GLY A 248 -14.22 -3.08 -11.57
CA GLY A 248 -13.85 -1.68 -11.40
C GLY A 248 -12.38 -1.43 -11.69
N GLY A 249 -12.10 -0.35 -12.39
CA GLY A 249 -10.78 0.09 -12.77
C GLY A 249 -10.71 0.63 -14.19
N GLU A 250 -9.57 1.21 -14.53
CA GLU A 250 -9.25 1.73 -15.84
C GLU A 250 -7.91 1.17 -16.34
N GLY A 251 -7.74 1.18 -17.67
CA GLY A 251 -6.51 0.76 -18.34
C GLY A 251 -6.74 0.27 -19.76
N PRO A 252 -5.66 0.05 -20.52
CA PRO A 252 -5.73 -0.34 -21.93
C PRO A 252 -6.47 -1.66 -22.18
N LYS A 253 -6.54 -2.56 -21.18
CA LYS A 253 -7.23 -3.85 -21.28
C LYS A 253 -8.75 -3.77 -21.03
N ARG A 254 -9.31 -2.57 -20.88
CA ARG A 254 -10.76 -2.38 -20.78
C ARG A 254 -11.49 -2.85 -22.03
N VAL A 255 -10.94 -2.55 -23.19
CA VAL A 255 -11.51 -2.91 -24.50
C VAL A 255 -11.68 -4.43 -24.62
N ASP A 256 -10.72 -5.21 -24.16
CA ASP A 256 -10.77 -6.67 -24.21
C ASP A 256 -11.94 -7.22 -23.38
N LEU A 257 -12.23 -6.61 -22.22
CA LEU A 257 -13.36 -6.96 -21.36
C LEU A 257 -14.71 -6.56 -21.99
N GLU A 258 -14.78 -5.39 -22.62
CA GLU A 258 -15.97 -4.95 -23.36
C GLU A 258 -16.27 -5.88 -24.54
N GLN A 259 -15.27 -6.22 -25.34
CA GLN A 259 -15.39 -7.17 -26.45
C GLN A 259 -15.81 -8.56 -25.97
N MET A 260 -15.25 -9.07 -24.89
CA MET A 260 -15.66 -10.33 -24.27
C MET A 260 -17.12 -10.28 -23.85
N ARG A 261 -17.55 -9.21 -23.17
CA ARG A 261 -18.93 -9.04 -22.69
C ARG A 261 -19.91 -9.07 -23.85
N GLU A 262 -19.62 -8.36 -24.95
CA GLU A 262 -20.46 -8.35 -26.17
C GLU A 262 -20.45 -9.71 -26.88
N LYS A 263 -19.28 -10.32 -27.07
CA LYS A 263 -19.14 -11.61 -27.78
C LYS A 263 -19.95 -12.75 -27.13
N TYR A 264 -20.06 -12.74 -25.81
CA TYR A 264 -20.74 -13.80 -25.06
C TYR A 264 -22.11 -13.37 -24.51
N ALA A 265 -22.63 -12.21 -24.93
CA ALA A 265 -23.92 -11.65 -24.51
C ALA A 265 -24.08 -11.64 -22.97
N LEU A 266 -23.09 -11.04 -22.26
CA LEU A 266 -23.02 -11.02 -20.80
C LEU A 266 -23.32 -9.63 -20.20
N GLN A 267 -24.08 -8.77 -20.89
CA GLN A 267 -24.38 -7.41 -20.46
C GLN A 267 -25.14 -7.35 -19.14
N ASP A 268 -25.99 -8.34 -18.89
CA ASP A 268 -26.77 -8.52 -17.65
C ASP A 268 -25.96 -9.17 -16.49
N ARG A 269 -24.78 -9.73 -16.82
CA ARG A 269 -23.94 -10.52 -15.89
C ARG A 269 -22.60 -9.87 -15.55
N VAL A 270 -22.12 -8.93 -16.37
CA VAL A 270 -20.82 -8.27 -16.23
C VAL A 270 -20.99 -6.76 -16.23
N GLU A 271 -20.89 -6.17 -15.05
CA GLU A 271 -20.92 -4.72 -14.82
C GLU A 271 -19.49 -4.16 -14.89
N LEU A 272 -19.23 -3.19 -15.78
CA LEU A 272 -17.95 -2.50 -15.93
C LEU A 272 -18.07 -1.07 -15.39
N LEU A 273 -17.52 -0.81 -14.20
CA LEU A 273 -17.71 0.45 -13.46
C LEU A 273 -16.80 1.60 -13.94
N GLY A 274 -15.69 1.28 -14.67
CA GLY A 274 -14.68 2.27 -14.99
C GLY A 274 -13.83 2.67 -13.79
N LYS A 275 -13.31 3.90 -13.81
CA LYS A 275 -12.42 4.44 -12.77
C LYS A 275 -13.16 4.56 -11.43
N ILE A 276 -12.57 4.01 -10.36
CA ILE A 276 -13.12 4.00 -9.01
C ILE A 276 -12.29 4.91 -8.12
N SER A 277 -12.93 5.78 -7.36
CA SER A 277 -12.28 6.56 -6.30
C SER A 277 -12.08 5.72 -5.04
N ALA A 278 -11.09 6.06 -4.20
CA ALA A 278 -10.82 5.34 -2.95
C ALA A 278 -12.05 5.29 -2.01
N SER A 279 -12.85 6.35 -1.98
CA SER A 279 -14.08 6.42 -1.16
C SER A 279 -15.18 5.46 -1.62
N GLN A 280 -15.17 5.04 -2.89
CA GLN A 280 -16.16 4.12 -3.47
C GLN A 280 -15.79 2.65 -3.29
N VAL A 281 -14.50 2.33 -3.05
CA VAL A 281 -13.98 0.95 -3.02
C VAL A 281 -14.77 0.08 -2.04
N ARG A 282 -14.95 0.52 -0.78
CA ARG A 282 -15.74 -0.24 0.20
C ARG A 282 -17.18 -0.46 -0.26
N GLY A 283 -17.83 0.58 -0.78
CA GLY A 283 -19.21 0.49 -1.26
C GLY A 283 -19.39 -0.57 -2.34
N ILE A 284 -18.37 -0.78 -3.19
CA ILE A 284 -18.36 -1.82 -4.21
C ILE A 284 -18.06 -3.18 -3.59
N LEU A 285 -17.04 -3.28 -2.73
CA LEU A 285 -16.65 -4.55 -2.10
C LEU A 285 -17.82 -5.19 -1.34
N ILE A 286 -18.56 -4.41 -0.55
CA ILE A 286 -19.69 -4.95 0.23
C ILE A 286 -20.90 -5.40 -0.61
N ARG A 287 -20.90 -5.16 -1.94
CA ARG A 287 -21.86 -5.73 -2.90
C ARG A 287 -21.50 -7.17 -3.29
N GLY A 288 -20.26 -7.60 -3.01
CA GLY A 288 -19.69 -8.87 -3.44
C GLY A 288 -19.72 -9.95 -2.37
N ASP A 289 -19.58 -11.17 -2.83
CA ASP A 289 -19.37 -12.39 -2.02
C ASP A 289 -17.92 -12.88 -2.15
N ILE A 290 -17.35 -12.71 -3.34
CA ILE A 290 -16.00 -13.17 -3.70
C ILE A 290 -15.20 -12.02 -4.30
N PHE A 291 -13.97 -11.88 -3.89
CA PHE A 291 -12.99 -11.01 -4.55
C PHE A 291 -12.05 -11.86 -5.39
N LEU A 292 -11.95 -11.56 -6.68
CA LEU A 292 -11.07 -12.26 -7.61
C LEU A 292 -9.89 -11.39 -8.01
N ASN A 293 -8.67 -11.89 -7.77
CA ASN A 293 -7.41 -11.29 -8.22
C ASN A 293 -6.68 -12.24 -9.17
N THR A 294 -6.50 -11.82 -10.41
CA THR A 294 -5.85 -12.62 -11.47
C THR A 294 -4.42 -12.15 -11.76
N SER A 295 -3.81 -11.35 -10.90
CA SER A 295 -2.50 -10.73 -11.13
C SER A 295 -1.41 -11.75 -11.47
N LEU A 296 -0.53 -11.40 -12.42
CA LEU A 296 0.63 -12.23 -12.81
C LEU A 296 1.86 -11.96 -11.94
N THR A 297 1.88 -10.83 -11.23
CA THR A 297 2.96 -10.45 -10.31
C THR A 297 2.45 -9.44 -9.28
N GLU A 298 2.79 -9.62 -8.02
CA GLU A 298 2.43 -8.75 -6.90
C GLU A 298 3.50 -8.76 -5.81
N ALA A 299 3.83 -7.60 -5.28
CA ALA A 299 4.68 -7.51 -4.10
C ALA A 299 3.88 -7.81 -2.81
N PHE A 300 2.60 -7.37 -2.72
CA PHE A 300 1.74 -7.56 -1.54
C PHE A 300 0.26 -7.70 -1.90
N CYS A 301 -0.30 -6.81 -2.71
CA CYS A 301 -1.72 -6.72 -3.09
C CYS A 301 -2.67 -6.28 -1.96
N ILE A 302 -2.71 -4.96 -1.67
CA ILE A 302 -3.60 -4.37 -0.65
C ILE A 302 -5.08 -4.69 -0.89
N GLY A 303 -5.54 -4.74 -2.15
CA GLY A 303 -6.93 -5.04 -2.49
C GLY A 303 -7.46 -6.38 -1.94
N ILE A 304 -6.57 -7.37 -1.77
CA ILE A 304 -6.90 -8.65 -1.12
C ILE A 304 -7.23 -8.43 0.37
N VAL A 305 -6.46 -7.60 1.05
CA VAL A 305 -6.65 -7.28 2.47
C VAL A 305 -7.94 -6.46 2.67
N GLU A 306 -8.19 -5.49 1.81
CA GLU A 306 -9.40 -4.67 1.79
C GLU A 306 -10.65 -5.53 1.61
N ALA A 307 -10.62 -6.45 0.63
CA ALA A 307 -11.73 -7.35 0.35
C ALA A 307 -11.99 -8.32 1.51
N ALA A 308 -10.96 -8.94 2.06
CA ALA A 308 -11.09 -9.82 3.23
C ALA A 308 -11.60 -9.06 4.47
N SER A 309 -11.18 -7.81 4.67
CA SER A 309 -11.69 -6.95 5.74
C SER A 309 -13.18 -6.63 5.54
N CYS A 310 -13.66 -6.49 4.31
CA CYS A 310 -15.08 -6.37 3.99
C CYS A 310 -15.87 -7.69 4.13
N GLY A 311 -15.19 -8.79 4.44
CA GLY A 311 -15.81 -10.11 4.68
C GLY A 311 -16.00 -10.97 3.43
N LEU A 312 -15.33 -10.63 2.30
CA LEU A 312 -15.37 -11.42 1.08
C LEU A 312 -14.42 -12.62 1.17
N MET A 313 -14.82 -13.74 0.56
CA MET A 313 -13.89 -14.80 0.23
C MET A 313 -12.96 -14.33 -0.89
N VAL A 314 -11.68 -14.65 -0.81
CA VAL A 314 -10.71 -14.25 -1.82
C VAL A 314 -10.31 -15.43 -2.69
N VAL A 315 -10.31 -15.24 -4.01
CA VAL A 315 -9.67 -16.15 -4.97
C VAL A 315 -8.53 -15.38 -5.63
N SER A 316 -7.32 -15.93 -5.61
CA SER A 316 -6.17 -15.23 -6.17
C SER A 316 -5.17 -16.17 -6.81
N THR A 317 -4.48 -15.68 -7.84
CA THR A 317 -3.28 -16.32 -8.35
C THR A 317 -2.20 -16.41 -7.27
N LYS A 318 -1.50 -17.55 -7.21
CA LYS A 318 -0.41 -17.82 -6.26
C LYS A 318 0.91 -17.27 -6.81
N VAL A 319 1.06 -15.93 -6.80
CA VAL A 319 2.23 -15.24 -7.35
C VAL A 319 2.84 -14.25 -6.36
N GLY A 320 4.16 -14.09 -6.43
CA GLY A 320 4.90 -13.12 -5.62
C GLY A 320 4.61 -13.21 -4.13
N GLY A 321 4.33 -12.07 -3.49
CA GLY A 321 4.03 -11.98 -2.06
C GLY A 321 2.60 -12.36 -1.65
N ILE A 322 1.70 -12.68 -2.59
CA ILE A 322 0.30 -13.00 -2.27
C ILE A 322 0.14 -14.17 -1.26
N PRO A 323 0.95 -15.24 -1.34
CA PRO A 323 0.86 -16.33 -0.36
C PRO A 323 1.09 -15.94 1.10
N GLU A 324 1.70 -14.78 1.33
CA GLU A 324 2.02 -14.25 2.66
C GLU A 324 0.90 -13.35 3.24
N VAL A 325 -0.11 -12.96 2.42
CA VAL A 325 -1.05 -11.89 2.76
C VAL A 325 -2.17 -12.35 3.67
N LEU A 326 -2.80 -13.49 3.39
CA LEU A 326 -3.95 -13.96 4.16
C LEU A 326 -3.79 -15.43 4.59
N PRO A 327 -4.44 -15.82 5.71
CA PRO A 327 -4.54 -17.22 6.10
C PRO A 327 -5.30 -18.05 5.06
N LYS A 328 -4.98 -19.35 4.97
CA LYS A 328 -5.55 -20.28 3.99
C LYS A 328 -7.08 -20.36 3.99
N HIS A 329 -7.74 -20.14 5.13
CA HIS A 329 -9.19 -20.19 5.23
C HIS A 329 -9.92 -18.98 4.65
N MET A 330 -9.20 -17.88 4.37
CA MET A 330 -9.74 -16.67 3.73
C MET A 330 -9.45 -16.61 2.23
N LEU A 331 -8.53 -17.43 1.73
CA LEU A 331 -7.97 -17.29 0.39
C LEU A 331 -7.85 -18.67 -0.29
N GLU A 332 -8.48 -18.79 -1.46
CA GLU A 332 -8.30 -19.92 -2.37
C GLU A 332 -7.27 -19.54 -3.44
N PHE A 333 -6.26 -20.39 -3.62
CA PHE A 333 -5.19 -20.15 -4.60
C PHE A 333 -5.46 -20.84 -5.93
N ALA A 334 -5.06 -20.15 -7.01
CA ALA A 334 -4.95 -20.71 -8.35
C ALA A 334 -3.55 -20.44 -8.92
N LYS A 335 -3.06 -21.30 -9.81
CA LYS A 335 -1.97 -20.91 -10.70
C LYS A 335 -2.45 -19.82 -11.65
N PRO A 336 -1.54 -19.00 -12.24
CA PRO A 336 -1.90 -18.00 -13.23
C PRO A 336 -2.24 -18.65 -14.60
N GLU A 337 -3.14 -19.62 -14.57
CA GLU A 337 -3.63 -20.44 -15.69
C GLU A 337 -5.15 -20.44 -15.69
N GLU A 338 -5.75 -20.44 -16.87
CA GLU A 338 -7.21 -20.33 -17.04
C GLU A 338 -7.95 -21.42 -16.28
N ASP A 339 -7.56 -22.69 -16.46
CA ASP A 339 -8.24 -23.83 -15.84
C ASP A 339 -8.19 -23.80 -14.32
N ASP A 340 -7.04 -23.42 -13.75
CA ASP A 340 -6.87 -23.33 -12.30
C ASP A 340 -7.72 -22.20 -11.70
N ILE A 341 -7.80 -21.04 -12.39
CA ILE A 341 -8.65 -19.92 -11.96
C ILE A 341 -10.12 -20.32 -12.00
N VAL A 342 -10.57 -20.94 -13.09
CA VAL A 342 -11.96 -21.42 -13.22
C VAL A 342 -12.28 -22.46 -12.12
N ASN A 343 -11.39 -23.40 -11.85
CA ASN A 343 -11.55 -24.42 -10.83
C ASN A 343 -11.59 -23.82 -9.41
N ALA A 344 -10.65 -22.92 -9.06
CA ALA A 344 -10.58 -22.27 -7.75
C ALA A 344 -11.82 -21.37 -7.52
N LEU A 345 -12.20 -20.61 -8.53
CA LEU A 345 -13.39 -19.77 -8.47
C LEU A 345 -14.66 -20.61 -8.37
N GLY A 346 -14.78 -21.70 -9.13
CA GLY A 346 -15.90 -22.64 -9.06
C GLY A 346 -16.06 -23.25 -7.67
N LYS A 347 -14.98 -23.76 -7.07
CA LYS A 347 -14.98 -24.27 -5.68
C LYS A 347 -15.46 -23.21 -4.68
N THR A 348 -15.00 -21.97 -4.83
CA THR A 348 -15.38 -20.87 -3.93
C THR A 348 -16.86 -20.47 -4.12
N ILE A 349 -17.36 -20.48 -5.36
CA ILE A 349 -18.77 -20.23 -5.66
C ILE A 349 -19.64 -21.28 -4.97
N TYR A 350 -19.30 -22.57 -5.02
CA TYR A 350 -20.05 -23.62 -4.30
C TYR A 350 -20.05 -23.38 -2.79
N LYS A 351 -18.90 -23.01 -2.20
CA LYS A 351 -18.81 -22.64 -0.76
C LYS A 351 -19.76 -21.51 -0.41
N VAL A 352 -19.83 -20.46 -1.26
CA VAL A 352 -20.70 -19.29 -1.05
C VAL A 352 -22.18 -19.68 -1.19
N ILE A 353 -22.54 -20.49 -2.19
CA ILE A 353 -23.93 -20.96 -2.37
C ILE A 353 -24.37 -21.78 -1.14
N ALA A 354 -23.57 -22.73 -0.71
CA ALA A 354 -23.85 -23.54 0.48
C ALA A 354 -24.03 -22.66 1.74
N ARG A 355 -23.22 -21.61 1.88
CA ARG A 355 -23.36 -20.64 2.98
C ARG A 355 -24.69 -19.88 2.91
N LYS A 356 -25.06 -19.36 1.74
CA LYS A 356 -26.34 -18.62 1.56
C LYS A 356 -27.52 -19.51 1.88
N SER A 357 -27.52 -20.79 1.44
CA SER A 357 -28.56 -21.75 1.74
C SER A 357 -28.72 -22.01 3.25
N LYS A 358 -27.63 -22.27 3.97
CA LYS A 358 -27.66 -22.48 5.44
C LYS A 358 -28.16 -21.24 6.20
N LEU A 359 -27.82 -20.03 5.77
CA LEU A 359 -28.32 -18.78 6.36
C LEU A 359 -29.83 -18.61 6.12
N ALA A 360 -30.30 -18.93 4.92
CA ALA A 360 -31.74 -18.89 4.57
C ALA A 360 -32.56 -19.91 5.40
N GLU A 361 -32.05 -21.10 5.64
CA GLU A 361 -32.68 -22.12 6.52
C GLU A 361 -32.73 -21.64 7.97
N LYS A 362 -31.64 -21.13 8.53
CA LYS A 362 -31.61 -20.57 9.89
C LYS A 362 -32.63 -19.42 10.07
N SER A 363 -32.76 -18.55 9.08
CA SER A 363 -33.74 -17.44 9.13
C SER A 363 -35.19 -17.94 9.09
N LYS A 364 -35.47 -18.97 8.32
CA LYS A 364 -36.83 -19.60 8.28
C LYS A 364 -37.16 -20.27 9.62
N THR A 365 -36.22 -20.97 10.23
CA THR A 365 -36.43 -21.63 11.54
C THR A 365 -36.67 -20.61 12.65
N LEU A 366 -35.96 -19.48 12.67
CA LEU A 366 -36.18 -18.38 13.62
C LEU A 366 -37.53 -17.70 13.45
N VAL A 367 -38.03 -17.56 12.20
CA VAL A 367 -39.34 -16.97 11.92
C VAL A 367 -40.48 -17.95 12.30
N SER A 368 -40.26 -19.26 12.15
CA SER A 368 -41.25 -20.28 12.55
C SER A 368 -41.32 -20.43 14.07
N SER A 369 -40.22 -20.33 14.81
CA SER A 369 -40.19 -20.39 16.27
C SER A 369 -40.83 -19.17 16.94
N ASN A 370 -40.83 -17.99 16.31
CA ASN A 370 -41.46 -16.79 16.83
C ASN A 370 -43.00 -16.74 16.61
N LYS A 371 -43.58 -17.71 15.90
CA LYS A 371 -45.05 -17.78 15.70
C LYS A 371 -45.81 -18.57 16.79
N THR A 372 -45.10 -19.15 17.75
CA THR A 372 -45.70 -20.04 18.77
C THR A 372 -45.42 -19.64 20.21
N LEU A 373 -45.13 -18.36 20.50
CA LEU A 373 -44.98 -17.94 21.90
C LEU A 373 -45.77 -16.65 22.18
N ASP A 374 -46.82 -16.81 22.98
CA ASP A 374 -47.49 -15.74 23.72
C ASP A 374 -46.50 -14.93 24.56
N LYS A 375 -46.76 -13.61 24.63
CA LYS A 375 -45.88 -12.63 25.28
C LYS A 375 -45.63 -12.93 26.75
N PRO A 376 -44.40 -13.06 27.20
CA PRO A 376 -43.99 -12.50 28.49
C PRO A 376 -43.01 -11.32 28.30
N LYS A 377 -43.29 -10.26 29.08
CA LYS A 377 -42.43 -9.12 29.27
C LYS A 377 -41.14 -9.57 29.95
N PHE A 378 -40.02 -9.56 29.23
CA PHE A 378 -38.68 -9.60 29.84
C PHE A 378 -37.76 -8.55 29.19
N LYS A 379 -37.21 -7.69 30.05
CA LYS A 379 -36.09 -6.81 29.70
C LYS A 379 -34.85 -7.68 29.52
N ILE A 380 -34.29 -7.75 28.32
CA ILE A 380 -33.02 -8.40 28.05
C ILE A 380 -31.94 -7.33 28.11
N SER A 381 -30.95 -7.53 28.99
CA SER A 381 -29.77 -6.70 29.10
C SER A 381 -28.79 -7.05 27.98
N ASP A 382 -28.05 -6.05 27.48
CA ASP A 382 -27.08 -6.18 26.38
C ASP A 382 -25.86 -7.09 26.67
N LYS A 383 -25.91 -7.90 27.74
CA LYS A 383 -24.83 -8.81 28.15
C LYS A 383 -24.94 -10.25 27.64
N ASP A 384 -26.08 -10.69 27.10
CA ASP A 384 -26.32 -12.11 26.80
C ASP A 384 -26.05 -12.51 25.34
N PHE A 385 -25.35 -11.67 24.56
CA PHE A 385 -24.99 -11.98 23.17
C PHE A 385 -23.51 -12.33 22.95
N ALA A 386 -22.76 -12.58 24.03
CA ALA A 386 -21.31 -12.74 23.93
C ALA A 386 -20.83 -14.20 23.81
N ASP A 387 -21.62 -15.24 24.12
CA ASP A 387 -21.07 -16.61 24.16
C ASP A 387 -22.06 -17.66 23.62
N SER A 388 -22.08 -17.87 22.29
CA SER A 388 -22.56 -19.13 21.69
C SER A 388 -21.93 -19.46 20.32
N ASP A 389 -20.66 -19.10 20.10
CA ASP A 389 -19.89 -19.49 18.91
C ASP A 389 -18.76 -20.51 19.25
N SER A 390 -19.07 -21.50 20.05
CA SER A 390 -18.24 -22.71 20.18
C SER A 390 -19.02 -23.87 19.56
N GLU A 391 -18.67 -24.17 18.30
CA GLU A 391 -18.65 -25.50 17.66
C GLU A 391 -18.98 -25.40 16.16
N SER A 392 -17.97 -25.54 15.41
CA SER A 392 -17.76 -26.03 14.05
C SER A 392 -16.82 -25.14 13.24
N ASN A 393 -15.61 -25.61 13.08
CA ASN A 393 -14.43 -24.99 12.49
C ASN A 393 -14.52 -24.68 10.98
N ASP A 394 -15.72 -24.55 10.39
CA ASP A 394 -15.90 -24.46 8.93
C ASP A 394 -16.57 -23.15 8.46
N TYR A 395 -16.91 -22.21 9.36
CA TYR A 395 -17.68 -21.03 8.97
C TYR A 395 -17.35 -19.76 9.75
N MET A 396 -16.27 -19.06 9.37
CA MET A 396 -15.99 -17.72 9.92
C MET A 396 -16.95 -16.68 9.32
N SER A 397 -17.55 -15.85 10.18
CA SER A 397 -18.43 -14.76 9.76
C SER A 397 -17.65 -13.63 9.06
N PRO A 398 -18.29 -12.77 8.23
CA PRO A 398 -17.65 -11.59 7.67
C PRO A 398 -16.97 -10.68 8.72
N HIS A 399 -17.58 -10.54 9.89
CA HIS A 399 -17.03 -9.76 11.00
C HIS A 399 -15.81 -10.45 11.64
N SER A 400 -15.76 -11.79 11.66
CA SER A 400 -14.58 -12.51 12.10
C SER A 400 -13.40 -12.32 11.15
N PHE A 401 -13.65 -12.31 9.83
CA PHE A 401 -12.64 -11.97 8.83
C PHE A 401 -12.11 -10.54 9.07
N HIS A 402 -13.01 -9.58 9.25
CA HIS A 402 -12.63 -8.19 9.56
C HIS A 402 -11.73 -8.08 10.79
N ASN A 403 -12.14 -8.69 11.92
CA ASN A 403 -11.38 -8.65 13.16
C ASN A 403 -9.99 -9.29 13.01
N GLN A 404 -9.90 -10.38 12.27
CA GLN A 404 -8.63 -11.06 12.01
C GLN A 404 -7.70 -10.18 11.17
N VAL A 405 -8.21 -9.57 10.09
CA VAL A 405 -7.46 -8.63 9.23
C VAL A 405 -7.02 -7.40 10.02
N LYS A 406 -7.90 -6.81 10.84
CA LYS A 406 -7.60 -5.66 11.69
C LYS A 406 -6.44 -5.94 12.64
N ASN A 407 -6.39 -7.14 13.22
CA ASN A 407 -5.31 -7.55 14.12
C ASN A 407 -3.99 -7.80 13.37
N MET A 408 -4.04 -8.32 12.14
CA MET A 408 -2.86 -8.59 11.32
C MET A 408 -2.23 -7.31 10.74
N TYR A 409 -3.07 -6.36 10.29
CA TYR A 409 -2.67 -5.24 9.45
C TYR A 409 -3.06 -3.88 10.07
N SER A 410 -2.32 -3.45 11.08
CA SER A 410 -2.50 -2.17 11.76
C SER A 410 -1.40 -1.18 11.37
N TRP A 411 -1.76 0.02 10.91
CA TRP A 411 -0.81 1.11 10.65
C TRP A 411 0.01 1.50 11.87
N HIS A 412 -0.54 1.40 13.08
CA HIS A 412 0.21 1.64 14.31
C HIS A 412 1.35 0.64 14.50
N ASN A 413 1.12 -0.65 14.18
CA ASN A 413 2.16 -1.67 14.22
C ASN A 413 3.22 -1.45 13.13
N ILE A 414 2.80 -1.10 11.91
CA ILE A 414 3.72 -0.77 10.81
C ILE A 414 4.62 0.41 11.19
N ALA A 415 4.03 1.50 11.68
CA ALA A 415 4.79 2.67 12.12
C ALA A 415 5.75 2.35 13.29
N TYR A 416 5.35 1.51 14.25
CA TYR A 416 6.22 1.05 15.32
C TYR A 416 7.43 0.26 14.79
N ARG A 417 7.21 -0.66 13.85
CA ARG A 417 8.31 -1.43 13.22
C ARG A 417 9.22 -0.52 12.38
N THR A 418 8.65 0.43 11.65
CA THR A 418 9.40 1.43 10.89
C THR A 418 10.22 2.34 11.82
N GLU A 419 9.63 2.81 12.93
CA GLU A 419 10.32 3.58 13.97
C GLU A 419 11.52 2.80 14.56
N THR A 420 11.35 1.49 14.77
CA THR A 420 12.43 0.61 15.25
C THR A 420 13.59 0.58 14.26
N VAL A 421 13.30 0.53 12.96
CA VAL A 421 14.32 0.66 11.90
C VAL A 421 15.03 2.01 11.99
N TYR A 422 14.31 3.11 12.16
CA TYR A 422 14.91 4.44 12.28
C TYR A 422 15.86 4.56 13.47
N TYR A 423 15.48 4.06 14.66
CA TYR A 423 16.37 4.06 15.82
C TYR A 423 17.60 3.15 15.65
N LYS A 424 17.48 2.09 14.86
CA LYS A 424 18.63 1.28 14.48
C LYS A 424 19.59 2.07 13.58
N VAL A 425 19.04 2.69 12.52
CA VAL A 425 19.81 3.41 11.50
C VAL A 425 20.52 4.64 12.08
N ILE A 426 19.86 5.39 12.98
CA ILE A 426 20.46 6.61 13.56
C ILE A 426 21.72 6.33 14.37
N ARG A 427 21.90 5.09 14.85
CA ARG A 427 23.06 4.66 15.63
C ARG A 427 24.22 4.17 14.78
N ILE A 428 24.00 3.88 13.50
CA ILE A 428 25.06 3.42 12.59
C ILE A 428 25.96 4.61 12.29
N PRO A 429 27.28 4.51 12.47
CA PRO A 429 28.22 5.58 12.07
C PRO A 429 28.15 5.81 10.55
N GLU A 430 28.43 7.04 10.12
CA GLU A 430 28.51 7.34 8.69
C GLU A 430 29.83 6.81 8.12
N PRO A 431 29.79 5.98 7.08
CA PRO A 431 31.05 5.56 6.42
C PRO A 431 31.67 6.74 5.69
N PRO A 432 33.02 6.87 5.74
CA PRO A 432 33.72 7.89 4.98
C PRO A 432 33.53 7.72 3.48
N LEU A 433 33.66 8.80 2.72
CA LEU A 433 33.40 8.80 1.27
C LEU A 433 34.17 7.68 0.54
N ILE A 434 35.41 7.41 0.92
CA ILE A 434 36.23 6.37 0.28
C ILE A 434 35.63 4.96 0.43
N GLU A 435 35.02 4.65 1.55
CA GLU A 435 34.32 3.36 1.76
C GLU A 435 33.05 3.28 0.91
N ARG A 436 32.30 4.38 0.83
CA ARG A 436 31.12 4.47 -0.05
C ARG A 436 31.51 4.28 -1.51
N LEU A 437 32.60 4.91 -1.98
CA LEU A 437 33.12 4.74 -3.35
C LEU A 437 33.53 3.29 -3.65
N ARG A 438 34.05 2.56 -2.67
CA ARG A 438 34.33 1.12 -2.84
C ARG A 438 33.07 0.31 -3.09
N LEU A 439 31.99 0.62 -2.38
CA LEU A 439 30.68 -0.02 -2.59
C LEU A 439 30.14 0.30 -4.00
N TYR A 440 30.18 1.54 -4.41
CA TYR A 440 29.71 1.98 -5.74
C TYR A 440 30.53 1.38 -6.87
N TYR A 441 31.84 1.30 -6.72
CA TYR A 441 32.72 0.65 -7.70
C TYR A 441 32.35 -0.82 -7.92
N GLY A 442 31.89 -1.52 -6.88
CA GLY A 442 31.35 -2.90 -6.95
C GLY A 442 30.06 -3.06 -7.76
N CYS A 443 29.43 -1.97 -8.23
CA CYS A 443 28.22 -2.05 -9.05
C CYS A 443 28.48 -2.49 -10.51
N GLY A 444 29.72 -2.62 -10.94
CA GLY A 444 30.13 -3.14 -12.26
C GLY A 444 31.29 -2.37 -12.89
N ARG A 445 31.97 -2.99 -13.83
CA ARG A 445 33.21 -2.45 -14.43
C ARG A 445 33.06 -1.03 -15.02
N VAL A 446 31.96 -0.76 -15.72
CA VAL A 446 31.66 0.55 -16.32
C VAL A 446 30.73 1.35 -15.40
N ALA A 447 29.61 0.77 -15.01
CA ALA A 447 28.60 1.41 -14.17
C ALA A 447 29.20 1.88 -12.81
N GLY A 448 30.03 1.06 -12.19
CA GLY A 448 30.67 1.41 -10.91
C GLY A 448 31.56 2.66 -11.00
N LYS A 449 32.35 2.82 -12.08
CA LYS A 449 33.16 4.02 -12.30
C LYS A 449 32.28 5.26 -12.48
N LEU A 450 31.19 5.12 -13.28
CA LEU A 450 30.23 6.21 -13.50
C LEU A 450 29.54 6.62 -12.18
N PHE A 451 29.11 5.65 -11.38
CA PHE A 451 28.48 5.92 -10.08
C PHE A 451 29.46 6.54 -9.07
N CYS A 452 30.72 6.13 -9.06
CA CYS A 452 31.76 6.82 -8.28
C CYS A 452 31.89 8.28 -8.70
N MET A 453 31.94 8.56 -10.02
CA MET A 453 32.00 9.92 -10.53
C MET A 453 30.78 10.75 -10.10
N VAL A 454 29.57 10.19 -10.25
CA VAL A 454 28.32 10.84 -9.80
C VAL A 454 28.38 11.17 -8.31
N ALA A 455 28.79 10.23 -7.47
CA ALA A 455 28.90 10.44 -6.02
C ALA A 455 29.96 11.48 -5.63
N VAL A 456 31.11 11.52 -6.33
CA VAL A 456 32.14 12.53 -6.10
C VAL A 456 31.64 13.90 -6.52
N VAL A 457 30.99 14.03 -7.67
CA VAL A 457 30.39 15.30 -8.12
C VAL A 457 29.36 15.79 -7.13
N ASP A 458 28.49 14.92 -6.66
CA ASP A 458 27.46 15.26 -5.67
C ASP A 458 28.06 15.74 -4.33
N PHE A 459 29.12 15.07 -3.89
CA PHE A 459 29.86 15.47 -2.70
C PHE A 459 30.57 16.83 -2.88
N LEU A 460 31.17 17.09 -4.04
CA LEU A 460 31.79 18.38 -4.35
C LEU A 460 30.76 19.50 -4.46
N LEU A 461 29.60 19.22 -5.02
CA LEU A 461 28.47 20.16 -5.02
C LEU A 461 28.01 20.49 -3.60
N CYS A 462 27.89 19.48 -2.73
CA CYS A 462 27.55 19.69 -1.32
C CYS A 462 28.57 20.64 -0.65
N PHE A 463 29.86 20.41 -0.85
CA PHE A 463 30.93 21.26 -0.33
C PHE A 463 30.90 22.69 -0.91
N LEU A 464 30.73 22.81 -2.23
CA LEU A 464 30.68 24.11 -2.92
C LEU A 464 29.49 24.94 -2.41
N PHE A 465 28.30 24.32 -2.30
CA PHE A 465 27.11 25.03 -1.84
C PHE A 465 27.13 25.32 -0.33
N GLU A 466 27.90 24.56 0.47
CA GLU A 466 28.13 24.93 1.86
C GLU A 466 29.04 26.14 1.98
N LEU A 467 29.98 26.30 1.05
CA LEU A 467 30.84 27.47 0.99
C LEU A 467 30.11 28.73 0.49
N LEU A 468 29.28 28.59 -0.54
CA LEU A 468 28.58 29.74 -1.17
C LEU A 468 27.31 30.16 -0.41
N PHE A 469 26.60 29.18 0.17
CA PHE A 469 25.30 29.33 0.87
C PHE A 469 25.32 28.47 2.12
N PRO A 470 26.02 28.89 3.20
CA PRO A 470 26.14 28.09 4.42
C PRO A 470 24.81 27.65 4.99
N ALA A 471 24.76 26.46 5.54
CA ALA A 471 23.56 25.92 6.19
C ALA A 471 23.04 26.82 7.32
N SER A 472 23.93 27.58 7.98
CA SER A 472 23.62 28.55 9.03
C SER A 472 22.77 29.72 8.57
N GLU A 473 22.83 30.08 7.28
CA GLU A 473 22.05 31.17 6.68
C GLU A 473 20.67 30.73 6.18
N ILE A 474 20.43 29.43 6.12
CA ILE A 474 19.14 28.90 5.68
C ILE A 474 18.16 28.93 6.84
N GLU A 475 17.07 29.68 6.65
CA GLU A 475 16.01 29.80 7.66
C GLU A 475 15.40 28.44 8.01
N VAL A 476 15.34 28.14 9.30
CA VAL A 476 14.68 26.94 9.82
C VAL A 476 13.16 27.09 9.70
N ALA A 477 12.50 26.10 9.14
CA ALA A 477 11.05 26.12 9.00
C ALA A 477 10.38 26.09 10.40
N PRO A 478 9.36 26.95 10.63
CA PRO A 478 8.63 26.92 11.89
C PRO A 478 7.95 25.57 12.11
N GLU A 479 7.85 25.16 13.37
CA GLU A 479 7.10 23.96 13.71
C GLU A 479 5.60 24.15 13.45
N PHE A 480 4.94 23.09 12.99
CA PHE A 480 3.49 23.10 12.78
C PHE A 480 2.77 23.24 14.11
N SER A 481 1.89 24.26 14.21
CA SER A 481 1.03 24.45 15.36
C SER A 481 -0.40 24.05 15.01
N ILE A 482 -0.88 22.97 15.63
CA ILE A 482 -2.26 22.48 15.46
C ILE A 482 -3.26 23.58 15.87
N GLU A 483 -2.96 24.37 16.90
CA GLU A 483 -3.83 25.46 17.35
C GLU A 483 -3.98 26.57 16.30
N LYS A 484 -2.86 26.97 15.67
CA LYS A 484 -2.89 27.96 14.58
C LYS A 484 -3.63 27.41 13.35
N TYR A 485 -3.42 26.13 13.04
CA TYR A 485 -4.10 25.48 11.91
C TYR A 485 -5.61 25.41 12.12
N ASN A 486 -6.07 25.01 13.30
CA ASN A 486 -7.49 24.95 13.63
C ASN A 486 -8.13 26.33 13.63
N LYS A 487 -7.45 27.39 14.13
CA LYS A 487 -7.95 28.76 14.04
C LYS A 487 -8.13 29.24 12.59
N VAL A 488 -7.20 28.92 11.70
CA VAL A 488 -7.28 29.27 10.28
C VAL A 488 -8.36 28.46 9.58
N SER A 489 -8.50 27.17 9.88
CA SER A 489 -9.56 26.32 9.33
C SER A 489 -10.96 26.78 9.75
N PHE A 490 -11.14 27.29 10.95
CA PHE A 490 -12.41 27.87 11.41
C PHE A 490 -12.79 29.16 10.67
N LEU A 491 -11.81 29.92 10.17
CA LEU A 491 -12.05 31.16 9.41
C LEU A 491 -12.43 30.90 7.93
N PHE A 492 -12.19 29.70 7.41
CA PHE A 492 -12.49 29.36 6.00
C PHE A 492 -13.65 28.38 5.83
N PHE A 493 -14.29 27.92 6.93
CA PHE A 493 -15.52 27.12 6.86
C PHE A 493 -16.77 28.02 7.06
N PHE A 494 -16.98 28.96 6.14
CA PHE A 494 -18.32 29.41 5.80
C PHE A 494 -18.67 28.90 4.40
N PRO A 495 -19.88 28.33 4.22
CA PRO A 495 -20.24 27.62 3.00
C PRO A 495 -20.52 28.62 1.86
N ILE A 496 -19.95 28.35 0.69
CA ILE A 496 -20.54 28.68 -0.60
C ILE A 496 -20.86 27.38 -1.31
#